data_d5c9955fb637e0fb98cd03f35565913f
#
_entry.id   d5c9955fb637e0fb98cd03f35565913f
#
_cell.length_a   1.000
_cell.length_b   1.000
_cell.length_c   1.000
_cell.angle_alpha   90.00
_cell.angle_beta   90.00
_cell.angle_gamma   90.00
#
_symmetry.space_group_name_H-M   'P 1'
#
loop_
_entity.id
_entity.type
_entity.pdbx_description
1 polymer ?
#
loop_
_entity_poly.entity_id
_entity_poly.type
_entity_poly.pdbx_seq_one_letter_code
_entity_poly.pdbx_strand_id
1 'polypeptide(L)'
;MKLLTANRANKLLYNFLKVNHITGNVLLPANICPDVVTTLHHAGLTTTFVDLQADNLCIHQETVLALAKQASLMLFVHTYGIEHDFYSFFEQVREQHPEIIIVDDKCLCLPDLDVKDSPADLVLYSTGETKMVNLGGGAIGYLADKWQYDEVEVEENALLTNELWLLDPKQLYLKMDAIIAHKEKLNTIYRALLPETIQLPDAYQHWRFHILVPNQQQVIEALRAEGIPAECPYPALDDACVVANNLHTYAIQLYNDKQLTQEQATRACEIILAFGKEV
;
A
#
# COMPACT_ATOMS: atom_id res chain seq x y z
N MET A 1 -6.07 20.31 -6.94
CA MET A 1 -6.83 19.20 -6.27
C MET A 1 -7.35 19.65 -4.90
N LYS A 2 -8.49 19.14 -4.47
CA LYS A 2 -9.13 19.43 -3.17
C LYS A 2 -8.64 18.43 -2.11
N LEU A 3 -8.15 18.94 -0.97
CA LEU A 3 -7.78 18.13 0.19
C LEU A 3 -9.03 17.59 0.91
N LEU A 4 -9.02 16.30 1.20
CA LEU A 4 -10.03 15.57 1.96
C LEU A 4 -9.39 14.86 3.15
N THR A 5 -10.15 14.67 4.22
CA THR A 5 -9.73 13.86 5.37
C THR A 5 -10.86 12.97 5.85
N ALA A 6 -10.51 11.77 6.34
CA ALA A 6 -11.44 10.86 6.98
C ALA A 6 -10.69 9.99 8.02
N ASN A 7 -11.43 9.21 8.79
CA ASN A 7 -10.84 8.26 9.73
C ASN A 7 -10.12 7.08 9.04
N ARG A 8 -10.49 6.75 7.79
CA ARG A 8 -9.89 5.69 6.98
C ARG A 8 -9.86 6.04 5.49
N ALA A 9 -8.86 5.56 4.76
CA ALA A 9 -8.77 5.73 3.30
C ALA A 9 -9.94 5.04 2.57
N ASN A 10 -10.40 3.89 3.05
CA ASN A 10 -11.57 3.20 2.51
C ASN A 10 -12.83 4.06 2.56
N LYS A 11 -13.00 4.90 3.60
CA LYS A 11 -14.13 5.83 3.69
C LYS A 11 -14.03 6.91 2.61
N LEU A 12 -12.84 7.47 2.38
CA LEU A 12 -12.63 8.44 1.29
C LEU A 12 -12.94 7.81 -0.07
N LEU A 13 -12.44 6.60 -0.33
CA LEU A 13 -12.71 5.87 -1.55
C LEU A 13 -14.20 5.59 -1.73
N TYR A 14 -14.87 5.06 -0.70
CA TYR A 14 -16.29 4.75 -0.75
C TYR A 14 -17.14 5.98 -1.06
N ASN A 15 -16.94 7.09 -0.33
CA ASN A 15 -17.67 8.33 -0.53
C ASN A 15 -17.47 8.88 -1.95
N PHE A 16 -16.23 8.88 -2.45
CA PHE A 16 -15.92 9.28 -3.83
C PHE A 16 -16.72 8.46 -4.86
N LEU A 17 -16.73 7.14 -4.71
CA LEU A 17 -17.43 6.24 -5.63
C LEU A 17 -18.94 6.46 -5.60
N LYS A 18 -19.52 6.60 -4.40
CA LYS A 18 -20.98 6.72 -4.23
C LYS A 18 -21.51 8.08 -4.67
N VAL A 19 -20.84 9.17 -4.29
CA VAL A 19 -21.28 10.54 -4.63
C VAL A 19 -21.22 10.79 -6.13
N ASN A 20 -20.27 10.19 -6.83
CA ASN A 20 -20.12 10.34 -8.27
C ASN A 20 -20.79 9.22 -9.08
N HIS A 21 -21.59 8.36 -8.42
CA HIS A 21 -22.32 7.26 -9.06
C HIS A 21 -21.45 6.34 -9.93
N ILE A 22 -20.19 6.13 -9.50
CA ILE A 22 -19.22 5.31 -10.23
C ILE A 22 -19.64 3.84 -10.12
N THR A 23 -19.78 3.18 -11.26
CA THR A 23 -20.18 1.78 -11.39
C THR A 23 -19.32 1.06 -12.41
N GLY A 24 -19.41 -0.26 -12.51
CA GLY A 24 -18.70 -1.06 -13.49
C GLY A 24 -17.52 -1.81 -12.89
N ASN A 25 -16.51 -2.05 -13.71
CA ASN A 25 -15.37 -2.89 -13.35
C ASN A 25 -14.14 -2.06 -12.97
N VAL A 26 -13.38 -2.55 -11.99
CA VAL A 26 -12.12 -1.95 -11.50
C VAL A 26 -10.96 -2.87 -11.86
N LEU A 27 -9.91 -2.31 -12.49
CA LEU A 27 -8.62 -2.98 -12.61
C LEU A 27 -7.77 -2.64 -11.40
N LEU A 28 -7.21 -3.64 -10.73
CA LEU A 28 -6.41 -3.46 -9.52
C LEU A 28 -5.37 -4.59 -9.38
N PRO A 29 -4.25 -4.37 -8.66
CA PRO A 29 -3.23 -5.39 -8.48
C PRO A 29 -3.73 -6.52 -7.58
N ALA A 30 -3.30 -7.75 -7.87
CA ALA A 30 -3.75 -8.95 -7.16
C ALA A 30 -3.25 -9.05 -5.70
N ASN A 31 -2.21 -8.32 -5.32
CA ASN A 31 -1.65 -8.28 -3.96
C ASN A 31 -2.22 -7.16 -3.08
N ILE A 32 -3.38 -6.63 -3.44
CA ILE A 32 -4.01 -5.52 -2.72
C ILE A 32 -4.59 -5.96 -1.37
N CYS A 33 -4.73 -4.99 -0.46
CA CYS A 33 -5.42 -5.19 0.81
C CYS A 33 -6.89 -5.63 0.59
N PRO A 34 -7.35 -6.75 1.16
CA PRO A 34 -8.73 -7.23 0.99
C PRO A 34 -9.81 -6.23 1.39
N ASP A 35 -9.53 -5.35 2.36
CA ASP A 35 -10.44 -4.28 2.78
C ASP A 35 -10.79 -3.30 1.65
N VAL A 36 -9.84 -3.06 0.73
CA VAL A 36 -10.09 -2.21 -0.45
C VAL A 36 -11.07 -2.89 -1.39
N VAL A 37 -10.89 -4.19 -1.66
CA VAL A 37 -11.80 -4.99 -2.50
C VAL A 37 -13.21 -5.03 -1.89
N THR A 38 -13.29 -5.26 -0.58
CA THR A 38 -14.56 -5.21 0.17
C THR A 38 -15.23 -3.85 0.01
N THR A 39 -14.48 -2.75 0.08
CA THR A 39 -14.99 -1.39 -0.11
C THR A 39 -15.54 -1.16 -1.52
N LEU A 40 -14.82 -1.62 -2.55
CA LEU A 40 -15.26 -1.54 -3.94
C LEU A 40 -16.58 -2.31 -4.17
N HIS A 41 -16.67 -3.54 -3.66
CA HIS A 41 -17.88 -4.36 -3.76
C HIS A 41 -19.07 -3.73 -3.01
N HIS A 42 -18.87 -3.16 -1.82
CA HIS A 42 -19.89 -2.41 -1.10
C HIS A 42 -20.36 -1.14 -1.85
N ALA A 43 -19.48 -0.53 -2.62
CA ALA A 43 -19.86 0.58 -3.50
C ALA A 43 -20.64 0.12 -4.75
N GLY A 44 -20.66 -1.19 -5.05
CA GLY A 44 -21.41 -1.79 -6.17
C GLY A 44 -20.55 -2.01 -7.42
N LEU A 45 -19.22 -2.01 -7.30
CA LEU A 45 -18.32 -2.30 -8.41
C LEU A 45 -17.92 -3.78 -8.43
N THR A 46 -17.53 -4.25 -9.61
CA THR A 46 -16.83 -5.53 -9.80
C THR A 46 -15.33 -5.31 -9.94
N THR A 47 -14.54 -6.37 -9.75
CA THR A 47 -13.08 -6.27 -9.77
C THR A 47 -12.47 -7.25 -10.76
N THR A 48 -11.41 -6.82 -11.45
CA THR A 48 -10.52 -7.66 -12.26
C THR A 48 -9.11 -7.49 -11.74
N PHE A 49 -8.53 -8.57 -11.27
CA PHE A 49 -7.17 -8.57 -10.75
C PHE A 49 -6.18 -8.66 -11.91
N VAL A 50 -5.10 -7.87 -11.78
CA VAL A 50 -3.98 -7.84 -12.71
C VAL A 50 -2.73 -8.19 -11.93
N ASP A 51 -1.88 -9.06 -12.51
CA ASP A 51 -0.60 -9.41 -11.88
C ASP A 51 0.34 -8.20 -11.80
N LEU A 52 1.42 -8.36 -11.10
CA LEU A 52 2.45 -7.36 -10.94
C LEU A 52 3.52 -7.49 -12.02
N GLN A 53 4.19 -6.40 -12.33
CA GLN A 53 5.46 -6.44 -13.05
C GLN A 53 6.57 -6.93 -12.12
N ALA A 54 7.42 -7.83 -12.60
CA ALA A 54 8.46 -8.41 -11.77
C ALA A 54 9.59 -7.43 -11.43
N ASP A 55 9.80 -6.40 -12.23
CA ASP A 55 10.86 -5.41 -12.09
C ASP A 55 10.53 -4.28 -11.11
N ASN A 56 9.25 -3.92 -10.97
CA ASN A 56 8.80 -2.81 -10.12
C ASN A 56 7.68 -3.16 -9.14
N LEU A 57 7.22 -4.42 -9.12
CA LEU A 57 6.19 -4.96 -8.22
C LEU A 57 4.87 -4.16 -8.18
N CYS A 58 4.64 -3.29 -9.16
CA CYS A 58 3.38 -2.59 -9.36
C CYS A 58 2.53 -3.30 -10.41
N ILE A 59 1.29 -2.89 -10.55
CA ILE A 59 0.34 -3.48 -11.51
C ILE A 59 0.93 -3.52 -12.93
N HIS A 60 0.75 -4.62 -13.64
CA HIS A 60 1.33 -4.82 -14.97
C HIS A 60 0.71 -3.86 -16.00
N GLN A 61 1.48 -2.85 -16.40
CA GLN A 61 1.01 -1.69 -17.16
C GLN A 61 0.44 -2.06 -18.53
N GLU A 62 1.11 -2.94 -19.28
CA GLU A 62 0.62 -3.38 -20.60
C GLU A 62 -0.72 -4.14 -20.48
N THR A 63 -0.89 -4.95 -19.44
CA THR A 63 -2.15 -5.64 -19.18
C THR A 63 -3.26 -4.65 -18.83
N VAL A 64 -2.97 -3.63 -18.04
CA VAL A 64 -3.93 -2.55 -17.76
C VAL A 64 -4.38 -1.87 -19.05
N LEU A 65 -3.44 -1.45 -19.91
CA LEU A 65 -3.77 -0.81 -21.18
C LEU A 65 -4.64 -1.70 -22.10
N ALA A 66 -4.35 -3.00 -22.12
CA ALA A 66 -5.14 -3.96 -22.91
C ALA A 66 -6.58 -4.14 -22.39
N LEU A 67 -6.78 -4.08 -21.05
CA LEU A 67 -8.06 -4.31 -20.39
C LEU A 67 -8.85 -3.02 -20.12
N ALA A 68 -8.25 -1.86 -20.23
CA ALA A 68 -8.82 -0.57 -19.82
C ALA A 68 -10.17 -0.25 -20.49
N LYS A 69 -10.40 -0.71 -21.74
CA LYS A 69 -11.70 -0.56 -22.44
C LYS A 69 -12.86 -1.26 -21.73
N GLN A 70 -12.59 -2.23 -20.87
CA GLN A 70 -13.59 -3.03 -20.14
C GLN A 70 -13.74 -2.57 -18.69
N ALA A 71 -13.07 -1.50 -18.32
CA ALA A 71 -13.05 -0.98 -16.96
C ALA A 71 -13.51 0.47 -16.88
N SER A 72 -14.17 0.80 -15.78
CA SER A 72 -14.56 2.17 -15.43
C SER A 72 -13.48 2.86 -14.60
N LEU A 73 -12.67 2.07 -13.88
CA LEU A 73 -11.69 2.56 -12.93
C LEU A 73 -10.42 1.69 -12.93
N MET A 74 -9.27 2.32 -12.83
CA MET A 74 -7.99 1.71 -12.47
C MET A 74 -7.62 2.17 -11.05
N LEU A 75 -7.35 1.22 -10.15
CA LEU A 75 -6.80 1.49 -8.83
C LEU A 75 -5.32 1.06 -8.85
N PHE A 76 -4.43 2.03 -8.83
CA PHE A 76 -2.99 1.83 -8.80
C PHE A 76 -2.51 1.83 -7.35
N VAL A 77 -1.70 0.84 -6.97
CA VAL A 77 -1.13 0.73 -5.62
C VAL A 77 0.38 0.86 -5.70
N HIS A 78 0.94 1.74 -4.88
CA HIS A 78 2.37 1.83 -4.65
C HIS A 78 2.81 0.69 -3.73
N THR A 79 3.15 -0.46 -4.32
CA THR A 79 3.50 -1.68 -3.58
C THR A 79 4.65 -1.41 -2.61
N TYR A 80 4.44 -1.76 -1.34
CA TYR A 80 5.39 -1.52 -0.24
C TYR A 80 5.81 -0.05 -0.02
N GLY A 81 5.02 0.89 -0.57
CA GLY A 81 5.29 2.32 -0.43
C GLY A 81 6.37 2.85 -1.38
N ILE A 82 6.60 2.16 -2.51
CA ILE A 82 7.53 2.63 -3.53
C ILE A 82 7.15 4.03 -4.03
N GLU A 83 8.10 4.95 -4.00
CA GLU A 83 7.92 6.35 -4.37
C GLU A 83 8.37 6.66 -5.81
N HIS A 84 8.19 5.74 -6.74
CA HIS A 84 8.43 6.02 -8.15
C HIS A 84 7.35 6.92 -8.73
N ASP A 85 7.76 7.76 -9.67
CA ASP A 85 6.83 8.56 -10.48
C ASP A 85 6.19 7.69 -11.57
N PHE A 86 4.90 7.43 -11.41
CA PHE A 86 4.08 6.70 -12.39
C PHE A 86 3.18 7.63 -13.21
N TYR A 87 3.38 8.94 -13.17
CA TYR A 87 2.52 9.90 -13.86
C TYR A 87 2.52 9.73 -15.37
N SER A 88 3.67 9.38 -15.95
CA SER A 88 3.75 9.07 -17.39
C SER A 88 2.87 7.87 -17.79
N PHE A 89 2.76 6.84 -16.93
CA PHE A 89 1.83 5.74 -17.15
C PHE A 89 0.36 6.18 -17.00
N PHE A 90 0.03 7.02 -16.01
CA PHE A 90 -1.31 7.54 -15.86
C PHE A 90 -1.72 8.43 -17.04
N GLU A 91 -0.80 9.25 -17.56
CA GLU A 91 -1.02 10.04 -18.76
C GLU A 91 -1.26 9.15 -19.99
N GLN A 92 -0.47 8.10 -20.18
CA GLN A 92 -0.67 7.11 -21.25
C GLN A 92 -2.04 6.42 -21.16
N VAL A 93 -2.47 6.04 -19.95
CA VAL A 93 -3.80 5.47 -19.73
C VAL A 93 -4.88 6.47 -20.13
N ARG A 94 -4.75 7.75 -19.76
CA ARG A 94 -5.71 8.80 -20.12
C ARG A 94 -5.74 9.09 -21.61
N GLU A 95 -4.61 9.10 -22.28
CA GLU A 95 -4.54 9.33 -23.72
C GLU A 95 -5.28 8.23 -24.51
N GLN A 96 -5.14 6.97 -24.09
CA GLN A 96 -5.77 5.85 -24.74
C GLN A 96 -7.21 5.59 -24.29
N HIS A 97 -7.54 5.93 -23.06
CA HIS A 97 -8.82 5.68 -22.39
C HIS A 97 -9.26 6.89 -21.54
N PRO A 98 -9.69 7.99 -22.17
CA PRO A 98 -9.96 9.27 -21.46
C PRO A 98 -11.07 9.17 -20.41
N GLU A 99 -11.98 8.20 -20.53
CA GLU A 99 -13.09 8.01 -19.59
C GLU A 99 -12.74 7.19 -18.35
N ILE A 100 -11.55 6.53 -18.33
CA ILE A 100 -11.18 5.71 -17.17
C ILE A 100 -10.84 6.59 -15.98
N ILE A 101 -11.35 6.23 -14.82
CA ILE A 101 -11.05 6.89 -13.55
C ILE A 101 -9.77 6.31 -12.98
N ILE A 102 -8.86 7.14 -12.50
CA ILE A 102 -7.59 6.73 -11.91
C ILE A 102 -7.59 7.05 -10.42
N VAL A 103 -7.49 6.02 -9.59
CA VAL A 103 -7.25 6.13 -8.14
C VAL A 103 -5.80 5.74 -7.86
N ASP A 104 -5.03 6.65 -7.28
CA ASP A 104 -3.62 6.49 -6.92
C ASP A 104 -3.53 6.19 -5.41
N ASP A 105 -3.41 4.91 -5.05
CA ASP A 105 -3.34 4.45 -3.67
C ASP A 105 -1.90 4.47 -3.16
N LYS A 106 -1.58 5.54 -2.44
CA LYS A 106 -0.32 5.77 -1.72
C LYS A 106 -0.42 5.50 -0.21
N CYS A 107 -1.33 4.61 0.20
CA CYS A 107 -1.56 4.34 1.63
C CYS A 107 -0.37 3.70 2.36
N LEU A 108 0.66 3.23 1.66
CA LEU A 108 1.92 2.74 2.24
C LEU A 108 3.09 3.74 2.05
N CYS A 109 2.90 4.82 1.28
CA CYS A 109 3.88 5.87 1.10
C CYS A 109 3.90 6.87 2.26
N LEU A 110 4.94 7.68 2.29
CA LEU A 110 4.99 8.84 3.16
C LEU A 110 3.90 9.84 2.73
N PRO A 111 3.02 10.30 3.65
CA PRO A 111 1.99 11.26 3.27
C PRO A 111 2.59 12.58 2.79
N ASP A 112 2.18 13.02 1.61
CA ASP A 112 2.42 14.36 1.10
C ASP A 112 1.21 15.25 1.43
N LEU A 113 1.44 16.42 1.97
CA LEU A 113 0.40 17.38 2.34
C LEU A 113 0.21 18.52 1.30
N ASP A 114 0.91 18.47 0.18
CA ASP A 114 0.85 19.52 -0.85
C ASP A 114 0.74 18.93 -2.27
N VAL A 115 -0.07 17.90 -2.47
CA VAL A 115 -0.34 17.35 -3.80
C VAL A 115 -1.19 18.32 -4.60
N LYS A 116 -0.55 19.08 -5.50
CA LYS A 116 -1.23 20.09 -6.35
C LYS A 116 -1.64 19.52 -7.69
N ASP A 117 -0.71 18.83 -8.32
CA ASP A 117 -0.84 18.33 -9.69
C ASP A 117 -0.61 16.81 -9.71
N SER A 118 -1.67 16.08 -9.97
CA SER A 118 -1.63 14.64 -10.23
C SER A 118 -2.53 14.31 -11.41
N PRO A 119 -2.13 13.44 -12.32
CA PRO A 119 -3.01 12.96 -13.38
C PRO A 119 -4.08 12.00 -12.84
N ALA A 120 -4.01 11.57 -11.58
CA ALA A 120 -5.04 10.76 -10.95
C ALA A 120 -6.29 11.60 -10.60
N ASP A 121 -7.44 10.94 -10.53
CA ASP A 121 -8.71 11.53 -10.11
C ASP A 121 -8.82 11.63 -8.58
N LEU A 122 -8.26 10.65 -7.89
CA LEU A 122 -8.18 10.58 -6.43
C LEU A 122 -6.83 10.00 -6.03
N VAL A 123 -6.10 10.71 -5.17
CA VAL A 123 -4.87 10.22 -4.50
C VAL A 123 -5.20 9.94 -3.06
N LEU A 124 -4.77 8.79 -2.52
CA LEU A 124 -5.07 8.35 -1.16
C LEU A 124 -3.80 8.12 -0.34
N TYR A 125 -3.78 8.63 0.88
CA TYR A 125 -2.79 8.29 1.91
C TYR A 125 -3.50 7.81 3.17
N SER A 126 -2.81 7.01 3.99
CA SER A 126 -3.33 6.53 5.26
C SER A 126 -2.31 6.72 6.39
N THR A 127 -2.81 7.06 7.57
CA THR A 127 -2.03 7.21 8.80
C THR A 127 -2.49 6.23 9.91
N GLY A 128 -3.11 5.12 9.50
CA GLY A 128 -3.51 4.03 10.40
C GLY A 128 -2.33 3.31 11.06
N GLU A 129 -2.63 2.41 11.97
CA GLU A 129 -1.64 1.76 12.85
C GLU A 129 -0.52 1.03 12.10
N THR A 130 -0.80 0.44 10.94
CA THR A 130 0.16 -0.35 10.15
C THR A 130 0.81 0.46 9.02
N LYS A 131 0.61 1.78 8.98
CA LYS A 131 1.05 2.63 7.87
C LYS A 131 2.43 3.22 8.09
N MET A 132 3.00 3.83 7.04
CA MET A 132 4.32 4.47 7.09
C MET A 132 4.41 5.48 8.25
N VAL A 133 3.38 6.28 8.41
CA VAL A 133 3.20 7.20 9.56
C VAL A 133 1.99 6.75 10.36
N ASN A 134 2.24 6.21 11.55
CA ASN A 134 1.19 5.75 12.44
C ASN A 134 0.71 6.86 13.37
N LEU A 135 -0.53 7.34 13.18
CA LEU A 135 -1.24 8.27 14.06
C LEU A 135 -2.41 7.59 14.80
N GLY A 136 -2.51 6.25 14.73
CA GLY A 136 -3.60 5.46 15.32
C GLY A 136 -4.86 5.39 14.46
N GLY A 137 -4.91 6.12 13.37
CA GLY A 137 -6.05 6.20 12.43
C GLY A 137 -5.83 7.32 11.43
N GLY A 138 -6.82 7.54 10.57
CA GLY A 138 -6.85 8.66 9.66
C GLY A 138 -6.41 8.37 8.24
N ALA A 139 -6.90 9.21 7.35
CA ALA A 139 -6.56 9.23 5.93
C ALA A 139 -6.60 10.63 5.36
N ILE A 140 -5.83 10.82 4.32
CA ILE A 140 -5.74 12.03 3.53
C ILE A 140 -6.05 11.66 2.09
N GLY A 141 -6.91 12.45 1.42
CA GLY A 141 -7.21 12.31 0.01
C GLY A 141 -7.01 13.63 -0.73
N TYR A 142 -6.61 13.52 -1.98
CA TYR A 142 -6.58 14.66 -2.92
C TYR A 142 -7.46 14.33 -4.11
N LEU A 143 -8.53 15.11 -4.25
CA LEU A 143 -9.54 14.92 -5.28
C LEU A 143 -9.38 15.92 -6.39
N ALA A 144 -9.40 15.47 -7.65
CA ALA A 144 -9.41 16.36 -8.81
C ALA A 144 -10.67 17.23 -8.85
N ASP A 145 -10.54 18.49 -9.26
CA ASP A 145 -11.57 19.52 -9.12
C ASP A 145 -12.87 19.23 -9.89
N LYS A 146 -12.81 18.36 -10.91
CA LYS A 146 -13.98 17.92 -11.68
C LYS A 146 -14.92 16.98 -10.91
N TRP A 147 -14.50 16.44 -9.76
CA TRP A 147 -15.25 15.46 -8.97
C TRP A 147 -15.90 16.07 -7.74
N GLN A 148 -17.00 15.49 -7.32
CA GLN A 148 -17.72 15.85 -6.10
C GLN A 148 -17.29 14.96 -4.93
N TYR A 149 -17.43 15.49 -3.72
CA TYR A 149 -17.24 14.73 -2.49
C TYR A 149 -18.24 15.19 -1.43
N ASP A 150 -18.89 14.22 -0.81
CA ASP A 150 -19.77 14.42 0.35
C ASP A 150 -19.69 13.17 1.24
N GLU A 151 -20.07 13.30 2.50
CA GLU A 151 -20.19 12.18 3.42
C GLU A 151 -21.44 11.35 3.09
N VAL A 152 -21.23 10.05 2.90
CA VAL A 152 -22.31 9.09 2.65
C VAL A 152 -22.56 8.30 3.92
N GLU A 153 -23.80 8.26 4.40
CA GLU A 153 -24.20 7.35 5.48
C GLU A 153 -24.07 5.90 5.02
N VAL A 154 -23.52 5.08 5.89
CA VAL A 154 -23.31 3.64 5.66
C VAL A 154 -23.95 2.90 6.84
N GLU A 155 -24.79 1.92 6.54
CA GLU A 155 -25.24 0.97 7.55
C GLU A 155 -24.01 0.26 8.14
N GLU A 156 -24.01 0.02 9.45
CA GLU A 156 -22.91 -0.47 10.28
C GLU A 156 -21.85 -1.31 9.55
N ASN A 157 -20.79 -0.66 9.10
CA ASN A 157 -19.62 -1.30 8.51
C ASN A 157 -18.36 -0.75 9.15
N ALA A 158 -17.61 -1.59 9.86
CA ALA A 158 -16.41 -1.20 10.59
C ALA A 158 -15.32 -0.55 9.70
N LEU A 159 -15.30 -0.84 8.39
CA LEU A 159 -14.37 -0.23 7.43
C LEU A 159 -14.76 1.19 7.03
N LEU A 160 -16.05 1.56 7.21
CA LEU A 160 -16.66 2.76 6.67
C LEU A 160 -17.30 3.66 7.74
N THR A 161 -16.89 3.50 9.00
CA THR A 161 -17.42 4.28 10.13
C THR A 161 -17.26 5.78 9.93
N ASN A 162 -18.24 6.55 10.45
CA ASN A 162 -18.23 8.02 10.40
C ASN A 162 -17.55 8.66 11.62
N GLU A 163 -16.59 7.99 12.24
CA GLU A 163 -15.83 8.59 13.33
C GLU A 163 -15.08 9.83 12.85
N LEU A 164 -15.26 10.92 13.56
CA LEU A 164 -14.57 12.18 13.24
C LEU A 164 -13.07 12.01 13.53
N TRP A 165 -12.26 12.19 12.48
CA TRP A 165 -10.81 12.27 12.61
C TRP A 165 -10.34 13.61 12.08
N LEU A 166 -9.69 14.38 12.93
CA LEU A 166 -9.15 15.68 12.58
C LEU A 166 -7.65 15.57 12.34
N LEU A 167 -7.23 15.75 11.11
CA LEU A 167 -5.81 15.87 10.76
C LEU A 167 -5.28 17.21 11.27
N ASP A 168 -4.26 17.13 12.12
CA ASP A 168 -3.38 18.27 12.40
C ASP A 168 -2.10 18.14 11.55
N PRO A 169 -1.96 18.92 10.45
CA PRO A 169 -0.79 18.85 9.59
C PRO A 169 0.53 19.11 10.33
N LYS A 170 0.52 19.96 11.36
CA LYS A 170 1.72 20.22 12.16
C LYS A 170 2.14 19.01 12.97
N GLN A 171 1.19 18.30 13.56
CA GLN A 171 1.46 17.07 14.29
C GLN A 171 1.98 15.96 13.36
N LEU A 172 1.48 15.89 12.14
CA LEU A 172 1.96 14.95 11.16
C LEU A 172 3.43 15.22 10.83
N TYR A 173 3.79 16.45 10.43
CA TYR A 173 5.18 16.82 10.11
C TYR A 173 6.15 16.60 11.28
N LEU A 174 5.77 17.00 12.49
CA LEU A 174 6.62 16.82 13.68
C LEU A 174 6.91 15.33 13.98
N LYS A 175 6.00 14.43 13.60
CA LYS A 175 6.20 12.98 13.80
C LYS A 175 6.96 12.33 12.66
N MET A 176 6.84 12.82 11.44
CA MET A 176 7.41 12.22 10.24
C MET A 176 8.93 12.07 10.36
N ASP A 177 9.65 13.13 10.67
CA ASP A 177 11.12 13.11 10.76
C ASP A 177 11.62 12.08 11.78
N ALA A 178 10.98 12.02 12.95
CA ALA A 178 11.34 11.06 13.99
C ALA A 178 11.06 9.61 13.58
N ILE A 179 9.94 9.37 12.88
CA ILE A 179 9.56 8.06 12.37
C ILE A 179 10.54 7.61 11.29
N ILE A 180 10.83 8.47 10.31
CA ILE A 180 11.79 8.19 9.23
C ILE A 180 13.17 7.88 9.81
N ALA A 181 13.65 8.72 10.73
CA ALA A 181 14.96 8.51 11.36
C ALA A 181 15.04 7.19 12.14
N HIS A 182 13.95 6.78 12.79
CA HIS A 182 13.90 5.49 13.50
C HIS A 182 13.91 4.31 12.52
N LYS A 183 13.07 4.36 11.48
CA LYS A 183 13.02 3.33 10.44
C LYS A 183 14.38 3.16 9.76
N GLU A 184 15.06 4.25 9.43
CA GLU A 184 16.36 4.21 8.80
C GLU A 184 17.45 3.59 9.69
N LYS A 185 17.40 3.81 11.01
CA LYS A 185 18.30 3.13 11.96
C LYS A 185 18.15 1.61 11.91
N LEU A 186 16.90 1.11 11.89
CA LEU A 186 16.64 -0.31 11.82
C LEU A 186 16.97 -0.88 10.42
N ASN A 187 16.62 -0.17 9.35
CA ASN A 187 16.98 -0.56 7.99
C ASN A 187 18.48 -0.66 7.80
N THR A 188 19.28 0.23 8.40
CA THR A 188 20.74 0.16 8.37
C THR A 188 21.25 -1.15 9.00
N ILE A 189 20.65 -1.62 10.09
CA ILE A 189 21.00 -2.90 10.72
C ILE A 189 20.66 -4.06 9.77
N TYR A 190 19.47 -4.08 9.21
CA TYR A 190 19.04 -5.13 8.29
C TYR A 190 19.94 -5.19 7.05
N ARG A 191 20.21 -4.04 6.41
CA ARG A 191 21.12 -3.97 5.24
C ARG A 191 22.53 -4.48 5.55
N ALA A 192 23.05 -4.13 6.71
CA ALA A 192 24.43 -4.50 7.08
C ALA A 192 24.57 -5.98 7.44
N LEU A 193 23.55 -6.60 8.03
CA LEU A 193 23.67 -7.94 8.58
C LEU A 193 23.06 -9.04 7.68
N LEU A 194 22.07 -8.71 6.83
CA LEU A 194 21.47 -9.68 5.92
C LEU A 194 22.19 -9.71 4.57
N PRO A 195 22.29 -10.86 3.89
CA PRO A 195 22.82 -10.95 2.53
C PRO A 195 22.03 -10.08 1.56
N GLU A 196 22.69 -9.32 0.71
CA GLU A 196 22.08 -8.47 -0.32
C GLU A 196 21.17 -9.29 -1.25
N THR A 197 21.54 -10.55 -1.51
CA THR A 197 20.80 -11.46 -2.40
C THR A 197 19.37 -11.80 -1.94
N ILE A 198 19.07 -11.61 -0.67
CA ILE A 198 17.71 -11.84 -0.15
C ILE A 198 16.94 -10.52 0.07
N GLN A 199 17.57 -9.36 -0.03
CA GLN A 199 16.93 -8.08 0.19
C GLN A 199 16.20 -7.62 -1.08
N LEU A 200 15.00 -7.05 -0.93
CA LEU A 200 14.42 -6.26 -2.00
C LEU A 200 15.21 -4.95 -2.17
N PRO A 201 15.18 -4.33 -3.37
CA PRO A 201 15.83 -3.03 -3.59
C PRO A 201 15.39 -1.96 -2.59
N ASP A 202 16.26 -0.99 -2.31
CA ASP A 202 16.03 0.07 -1.31
C ASP A 202 14.71 0.83 -1.49
N ALA A 203 14.24 1.00 -2.72
CA ALA A 203 12.96 1.64 -3.01
C ALA A 203 11.75 1.00 -2.31
N TYR A 204 11.84 -0.28 -1.91
CA TYR A 204 10.79 -1.02 -1.22
C TYR A 204 11.00 -1.13 0.29
N GLN A 205 11.99 -0.44 0.86
CA GLN A 205 12.39 -0.62 2.25
C GLN A 205 11.90 0.49 3.19
N HIS A 206 11.13 1.44 2.69
CA HIS A 206 10.70 2.60 3.49
C HIS A 206 9.60 2.26 4.49
N TRP A 207 8.53 1.61 4.03
CA TRP A 207 7.39 1.23 4.90
C TRP A 207 7.78 0.14 5.90
N ARG A 208 8.30 -0.99 5.41
CA ARG A 208 8.88 -2.10 6.16
C ARG A 208 10.14 -2.57 5.44
N PHE A 209 10.98 -3.37 6.09
CA PHE A 209 12.12 -3.98 5.41
C PHE A 209 11.73 -5.33 4.83
N HIS A 210 11.91 -5.52 3.53
CA HIS A 210 11.44 -6.70 2.81
C HIS A 210 12.61 -7.59 2.37
N ILE A 211 12.46 -8.88 2.65
CA ILE A 211 13.40 -9.92 2.19
C ILE A 211 12.65 -11.04 1.50
N LEU A 212 13.34 -11.79 0.64
CA LEU A 212 12.83 -12.98 -0.03
C LEU A 212 13.58 -14.21 0.47
N VAL A 213 12.87 -15.20 0.99
CA VAL A 213 13.45 -16.45 1.51
C VAL A 213 12.58 -17.66 1.17
N PRO A 214 13.16 -18.82 0.82
CA PRO A 214 12.38 -20.00 0.42
C PRO A 214 11.61 -20.64 1.58
N ASN A 215 12.08 -20.49 2.81
CA ASN A 215 11.51 -21.06 4.04
C ASN A 215 10.76 -20.00 4.89
N GLN A 216 10.07 -19.09 4.21
CA GLN A 216 9.39 -17.91 4.77
C GLN A 216 8.60 -18.22 6.06
N GLN A 217 7.71 -19.19 6.02
CA GLN A 217 6.83 -19.50 7.15
C GLN A 217 7.61 -19.90 8.41
N GLN A 218 8.66 -20.73 8.25
CA GLN A 218 9.52 -21.17 9.35
C GLN A 218 10.28 -19.99 9.98
N VAL A 219 10.77 -19.09 9.14
CA VAL A 219 11.46 -17.88 9.60
C VAL A 219 10.51 -16.97 10.36
N ILE A 220 9.29 -16.74 9.85
CA ILE A 220 8.27 -15.92 10.52
C ILE A 220 7.90 -16.53 11.88
N GLU A 221 7.71 -17.85 11.97
CA GLU A 221 7.39 -18.55 13.22
C GLU A 221 8.53 -18.42 14.24
N ALA A 222 9.79 -18.57 13.80
CA ALA A 222 10.95 -18.40 14.67
C ALA A 222 11.10 -16.97 15.20
N LEU A 223 10.88 -15.95 14.34
CA LEU A 223 10.90 -14.55 14.76
C LEU A 223 9.79 -14.27 15.80
N ARG A 224 8.58 -14.73 15.54
CA ARG A 224 7.44 -14.55 16.45
C ARG A 224 7.64 -15.26 17.80
N ALA A 225 8.29 -16.42 17.82
CA ALA A 225 8.63 -17.14 19.05
C ALA A 225 9.57 -16.33 19.97
N GLU A 226 10.39 -15.45 19.40
CA GLU A 226 11.26 -14.53 20.13
C GLU A 226 10.59 -13.16 20.41
N GLY A 227 9.28 -13.03 20.10
CA GLY A 227 8.54 -11.77 20.28
C GLY A 227 8.88 -10.69 19.24
N ILE A 228 9.50 -11.06 18.12
CA ILE A 228 9.86 -10.16 17.03
C ILE A 228 8.76 -10.21 15.97
N PRO A 229 8.05 -9.11 15.69
CA PRO A 229 6.98 -9.11 14.72
C PRO A 229 7.52 -9.26 13.29
N ALA A 230 6.95 -10.17 12.54
CA ALA A 230 7.19 -10.37 11.11
C ALA A 230 5.93 -10.91 10.44
N GLU A 231 5.71 -10.54 9.19
CA GLU A 231 4.53 -10.93 8.43
C GLU A 231 4.87 -11.30 6.98
N CYS A 232 4.03 -12.12 6.36
CA CYS A 232 4.02 -12.25 4.91
C CYS A 232 3.10 -11.19 4.28
N PRO A 233 3.30 -10.82 3.02
CA PRO A 233 2.34 -10.01 2.25
C PRO A 233 0.97 -10.69 2.16
N TYR A 234 -0.06 -9.92 1.78
CA TYR A 234 -1.37 -10.50 1.46
C TYR A 234 -1.25 -11.59 0.39
N PRO A 235 -2.05 -12.67 0.48
CA PRO A 235 -2.15 -13.63 -0.61
C PRO A 235 -2.65 -12.93 -1.87
N ALA A 236 -2.23 -13.43 -3.03
CA ALA A 236 -2.82 -12.98 -4.27
C ALA A 236 -4.31 -13.31 -4.30
N LEU A 237 -5.12 -12.39 -4.77
CA LEU A 237 -6.58 -12.54 -4.87
C LEU A 237 -7.02 -13.23 -6.17
N ASP A 238 -6.06 -13.61 -7.00
CA ASP A 238 -6.24 -14.43 -8.21
C ASP A 238 -5.02 -15.36 -8.35
N ASP A 239 -5.27 -16.66 -8.39
CA ASP A 239 -4.24 -17.70 -8.47
C ASP A 239 -3.44 -17.65 -9.79
N ALA A 240 -3.98 -17.03 -10.84
CA ALA A 240 -3.28 -16.82 -12.10
C ALA A 240 -2.17 -15.75 -12.02
N CYS A 241 -2.16 -14.91 -10.97
CA CYS A 241 -1.20 -13.85 -10.77
C CYS A 241 0.10 -14.37 -10.14
N VAL A 242 1.03 -14.79 -11.00
CA VAL A 242 2.25 -15.51 -10.60
C VAL A 242 3.19 -14.65 -9.75
N VAL A 243 3.41 -13.37 -10.13
CA VAL A 243 4.33 -12.48 -9.39
C VAL A 243 3.77 -12.17 -8.00
N ALA A 244 2.46 -11.88 -7.91
CA ALA A 244 1.79 -11.63 -6.64
C ALA A 244 1.82 -12.87 -5.72
N ASN A 245 1.62 -14.07 -6.27
CA ASN A 245 1.72 -15.33 -5.53
C ASN A 245 3.15 -15.60 -5.03
N ASN A 246 4.16 -15.32 -5.85
CA ASN A 246 5.57 -15.45 -5.45
C ASN A 246 5.91 -14.51 -4.29
N LEU A 247 5.44 -13.26 -4.32
CA LEU A 247 5.63 -12.34 -3.21
C LEU A 247 4.99 -12.87 -1.92
N HIS A 248 3.76 -13.37 -1.98
CA HIS A 248 3.12 -13.98 -0.81
C HIS A 248 3.91 -15.17 -0.26
N THR A 249 4.49 -16.00 -1.14
CA THR A 249 5.18 -17.24 -0.78
C THR A 249 6.57 -17.01 -0.19
N TYR A 250 7.29 -16.02 -0.71
CA TYR A 250 8.72 -15.84 -0.40
C TYR A 250 9.06 -14.58 0.37
N ALA A 251 8.22 -13.54 0.33
CA ALA A 251 8.57 -12.27 0.96
C ALA A 251 8.22 -12.26 2.46
N ILE A 252 9.15 -11.74 3.27
CA ILE A 252 8.92 -11.40 4.68
C ILE A 252 8.97 -9.89 4.82
N GLN A 253 8.00 -9.35 5.54
CA GLN A 253 7.92 -7.97 5.96
C GLN A 253 8.48 -7.84 7.38
N LEU A 254 9.74 -7.41 7.51
CA LEU A 254 10.37 -7.12 8.80
C LEU A 254 9.95 -5.74 9.26
N TYR A 255 9.53 -5.63 10.51
CA TYR A 255 9.11 -4.37 11.08
C TYR A 255 10.30 -3.44 11.31
N ASN A 256 10.09 -2.17 11.06
CA ASN A 256 11.02 -1.07 11.34
C ASN A 256 10.33 0.07 12.10
N ASP A 257 9.23 -0.25 12.80
CA ASP A 257 8.43 0.70 13.56
C ASP A 257 9.05 1.02 14.92
N LYS A 258 8.59 2.11 15.54
CA LYS A 258 9.04 2.57 16.85
C LYS A 258 8.92 1.55 17.99
N GLN A 259 8.15 0.48 17.79
CA GLN A 259 7.97 -0.59 18.77
C GLN A 259 9.13 -1.60 18.73
N LEU A 260 9.95 -1.61 17.68
CA LEU A 260 11.08 -2.51 17.53
C LEU A 260 12.37 -1.82 17.97
N THR A 261 13.17 -2.49 18.80
CA THR A 261 14.49 -2.00 19.21
C THR A 261 15.59 -2.43 18.24
N GLN A 262 16.77 -1.80 18.34
CA GLN A 262 17.94 -2.18 17.54
C GLN A 262 18.44 -3.60 17.90
N GLU A 263 18.35 -3.98 19.19
CA GLU A 263 18.68 -5.33 19.66
C GLU A 263 17.75 -6.37 19.03
N GLN A 264 16.45 -6.08 18.96
CA GLN A 264 15.47 -6.97 18.30
C GLN A 264 15.74 -7.06 16.79
N ALA A 265 16.08 -5.95 16.12
CA ALA A 265 16.44 -5.97 14.70
C ALA A 265 17.71 -6.80 14.44
N THR A 266 18.73 -6.68 15.30
CA THR A 266 19.94 -7.52 15.23
C THR A 266 19.60 -8.98 15.45
N ARG A 267 18.78 -9.28 16.47
CA ARG A 267 18.34 -10.64 16.77
C ARG A 267 17.53 -11.24 15.62
N ALA A 268 16.69 -10.45 14.96
CA ALA A 268 15.99 -10.89 13.76
C ALA A 268 16.95 -11.35 12.66
N CYS A 269 18.00 -10.59 12.40
CA CYS A 269 19.02 -10.97 11.42
C CYS A 269 19.72 -12.29 11.78
N GLU A 270 20.07 -12.50 13.06
CA GLU A 270 20.69 -13.75 13.52
C GLU A 270 19.77 -14.96 13.26
N ILE A 271 18.48 -14.84 13.55
CA ILE A 271 17.48 -15.89 13.31
C ILE A 271 17.40 -16.18 11.81
N ILE A 272 17.22 -15.15 10.97
CA ILE A 272 17.12 -15.32 9.51
C ILE A 272 18.36 -16.01 8.94
N LEU A 273 19.56 -15.62 9.37
CA LEU A 273 20.82 -16.23 8.94
C LEU A 273 20.99 -17.68 9.40
N ALA A 274 20.40 -18.07 10.52
CA ALA A 274 20.44 -19.45 10.98
C ALA A 274 19.67 -20.39 10.02
N PHE A 275 18.53 -19.92 9.47
CA PHE A 275 17.75 -20.66 8.46
C PHE A 275 18.40 -20.65 7.06
N GLY A 276 19.19 -19.61 6.72
CA GLY A 276 19.89 -19.51 5.43
C GLY A 276 21.12 -20.43 5.29
N LYS A 277 21.50 -21.15 6.36
CA LYS A 277 22.61 -22.14 6.33
C LYS A 277 22.15 -23.56 5.99
N GLU A 278 20.84 -23.77 5.86
CA GLU A 278 20.25 -25.06 5.54
C GLU A 278 19.84 -25.21 4.06
N VAL A 279 20.31 -24.30 3.18
CA VAL A 279 20.03 -24.35 1.73
C VAL A 279 21.32 -24.62 0.95
#